data_c4bd82a2045aaa81fbcbb422180539b7
#
_entry.id   c4bd82a2045aaa81fbcbb422180539b7
#
_cell.length_a   1.000
_cell.length_b   1.000
_cell.length_c   1.000
_cell.angle_alpha   90.00
_cell.angle_beta   90.00
_cell.angle_gamma   90.00
#
_symmetry.space_group_name_H-M   'P 1'
#
loop_
_entity.id
_entity.type
_entity.pdbx_description
1 polymer ?
#
loop_
_entity_poly.entity_id
_entity_poly.type
_entity_poly.pdbx_seq_one_letter_code
_entity_poly.pdbx_strand_id
1 'polypeptide(L)'
;MFFIYLYVMEKILYIVRGISGSGKSTFAKTLGGIHIEADQYFVDVDGNYSFDGGKIKLAHEYCRAQTEVWMRTDGAQVNVDKIVVSNTFTQEWEMEPYFKLAKEYGYKTFTLIVENRHGGINQHGVPEDKIKIMKNRFEIKL
;
A
#
# COMPACT_ATOMS: atom_id res chain seq x y z
N MET A 1 1.56 -7.08 -44.67
CA MET A 1 1.46 -5.99 -43.69
C MET A 1 1.54 -6.59 -42.28
N PHE A 2 2.64 -6.31 -41.61
CA PHE A 2 2.83 -6.80 -40.24
C PHE A 2 2.30 -5.75 -39.27
N PHE A 3 1.25 -6.06 -38.52
CA PHE A 3 0.83 -5.25 -37.39
C PHE A 3 1.69 -5.64 -36.19
N ILE A 4 2.66 -4.80 -35.84
CA ILE A 4 3.35 -4.92 -34.55
C ILE A 4 2.40 -4.35 -33.51
N TYR A 5 1.69 -5.23 -32.81
CA TYR A 5 1.02 -4.83 -31.58
C TYR A 5 2.11 -4.61 -30.52
N LEU A 6 2.53 -3.35 -30.39
CA LEU A 6 3.28 -2.93 -29.22
C LEU A 6 2.32 -3.03 -28.03
N TYR A 7 2.37 -4.17 -27.36
CA TYR A 7 1.69 -4.33 -26.09
C TYR A 7 2.43 -3.47 -25.07
N VAL A 8 1.96 -2.22 -24.90
CA VAL A 8 2.43 -1.36 -23.82
C VAL A 8 1.81 -1.89 -22.54
N MET A 9 2.63 -2.57 -21.74
CA MET A 9 2.21 -3.03 -20.43
C MET A 9 1.89 -1.82 -19.56
N GLU A 10 0.62 -1.69 -19.14
CA GLU A 10 0.18 -0.61 -18.27
C GLU A 10 0.72 -0.87 -16.86
N LYS A 11 1.47 0.10 -16.33
CA LYS A 11 1.99 0.07 -14.98
C LYS A 11 0.96 0.69 -14.03
N ILE A 12 0.56 -0.05 -13.01
CA ILE A 12 -0.50 0.37 -12.10
C ILE A 12 -0.01 0.35 -10.66
N LEU A 13 -0.25 1.45 -9.95
CA LEU A 13 -0.13 1.55 -8.50
C LEU A 13 -1.52 1.57 -7.89
N TYR A 14 -1.83 0.59 -7.06
CA TYR A 14 -3.01 0.62 -6.19
C TYR A 14 -2.63 1.10 -4.81
N ILE A 15 -3.30 2.13 -4.33
CA ILE A 15 -3.22 2.58 -2.94
C ILE A 15 -4.49 2.12 -2.24
N VAL A 16 -4.33 1.16 -1.32
CA VAL A 16 -5.43 0.56 -0.57
C VAL A 16 -5.46 1.17 0.82
N ARG A 17 -6.52 1.90 1.11
CA ARG A 17 -6.72 2.67 2.35
C ARG A 17 -7.77 2.02 3.23
N GLY A 18 -7.60 2.13 4.53
CA GLY A 18 -8.60 1.66 5.48
C GLY A 18 -8.06 1.72 6.90
N ILE A 19 -8.97 1.90 7.85
CA ILE A 19 -8.61 1.86 9.28
C ILE A 19 -8.13 0.46 9.65
N SER A 20 -7.46 0.35 10.81
CA SER A 20 -7.04 -0.95 11.34
C SER A 20 -8.23 -1.89 11.48
N GLY A 21 -8.07 -3.14 11.03
CA GLY A 21 -9.14 -4.15 11.06
C GLY A 21 -10.15 -4.06 9.91
N SER A 22 -9.95 -3.16 8.95
CA SER A 22 -10.87 -3.05 7.80
C SER A 22 -10.79 -4.20 6.81
N GLY A 23 -9.72 -5.00 6.84
CA GLY A 23 -9.48 -6.07 5.88
C GLY A 23 -8.66 -5.64 4.66
N LYS A 24 -8.01 -4.48 4.74
CA LYS A 24 -7.25 -3.92 3.61
C LYS A 24 -6.11 -4.81 3.11
N SER A 25 -5.36 -5.45 4.01
CA SER A 25 -4.27 -6.37 3.62
C SER A 25 -4.80 -7.60 2.89
N THR A 26 -5.89 -8.18 3.37
CA THR A 26 -6.56 -9.30 2.73
C THR A 26 -7.06 -8.92 1.33
N PHE A 27 -7.70 -7.76 1.22
CA PHE A 27 -8.17 -7.25 -0.06
C PHE A 27 -6.99 -6.94 -1.01
N ALA A 28 -5.94 -6.28 -0.50
CA ALA A 28 -4.77 -5.92 -1.30
C ALA A 28 -4.12 -7.15 -1.94
N LYS A 29 -4.02 -8.24 -1.22
CA LYS A 29 -3.47 -9.52 -1.74
C LYS A 29 -4.27 -10.08 -2.90
N THR A 30 -5.57 -9.81 -2.98
CA THR A 30 -6.42 -10.28 -4.09
C THR A 30 -6.15 -9.55 -5.40
N LEU A 31 -5.54 -8.36 -5.34
CA LEU A 31 -5.23 -7.58 -6.53
C LEU A 31 -4.03 -8.13 -7.31
N GLY A 32 -3.20 -8.95 -6.67
CA GLY A 32 -1.97 -9.47 -7.27
C GLY A 32 -0.86 -8.42 -7.36
N GLY A 33 0.28 -8.81 -7.95
CA GLY A 33 1.44 -7.95 -8.04
C GLY A 33 2.27 -7.89 -6.75
N ILE A 34 3.08 -6.84 -6.62
CA ILE A 34 3.93 -6.63 -5.44
C ILE A 34 3.12 -5.91 -4.38
N HIS A 35 2.93 -6.57 -3.23
CA HIS A 35 2.21 -5.99 -2.09
C HIS A 35 3.19 -5.45 -1.05
N ILE A 36 3.06 -4.17 -0.71
CA ILE A 36 3.92 -3.47 0.23
C ILE A 36 3.03 -2.79 1.28
N GLU A 37 3.40 -2.95 2.54
CA GLU A 37 2.74 -2.27 3.66
C GLU A 37 3.76 -1.95 4.78
N ALA A 38 3.50 -0.89 5.53
CA ALA A 38 4.40 -0.44 6.60
C ALA A 38 4.57 -1.51 7.68
N ASP A 39 3.54 -2.31 7.96
CA ASP A 39 3.59 -3.38 8.96
C ASP A 39 4.65 -4.45 8.65
N GLN A 40 5.06 -4.59 7.39
CA GLN A 40 6.14 -5.52 7.01
C GLN A 40 7.47 -5.17 7.67
N TYR A 41 7.67 -3.90 8.04
CA TYR A 41 8.86 -3.45 8.76
C TYR A 41 9.02 -4.13 10.12
N PHE A 42 7.91 -4.51 10.73
CA PHE A 42 7.87 -5.14 12.06
C PHE A 42 7.93 -6.66 12.03
N VAL A 43 8.11 -7.25 10.85
CA VAL A 43 8.24 -8.70 10.68
C VAL A 43 9.71 -9.05 10.54
N ASP A 44 10.22 -9.93 11.42
CA ASP A 44 11.60 -10.38 11.36
C ASP A 44 11.82 -11.48 10.30
N VAL A 45 13.06 -11.94 10.16
CA VAL A 45 13.44 -12.98 9.19
C VAL A 45 12.75 -14.33 9.44
N ASP A 46 12.30 -14.57 10.66
CA ASP A 46 11.58 -15.79 11.06
C ASP A 46 10.06 -15.65 10.91
N GLY A 47 9.57 -14.48 10.45
CA GLY A 47 8.17 -14.21 10.26
C GLY A 47 7.43 -13.74 11.52
N ASN A 48 8.14 -13.42 12.60
CA ASN A 48 7.52 -12.92 13.82
C ASN A 48 7.21 -11.43 13.74
N TYR A 49 5.98 -11.06 14.06
CA TYR A 49 5.54 -9.68 14.13
C TYR A 49 5.82 -9.08 15.51
N SER A 50 6.51 -7.94 15.55
CA SER A 50 6.81 -7.21 16.78
C SER A 50 6.65 -5.70 16.57
N PHE A 51 5.48 -5.18 16.90
CA PHE A 51 5.15 -3.78 16.76
C PHE A 51 5.89 -2.91 17.77
N ASP A 52 6.47 -1.81 17.28
CA ASP A 52 7.09 -0.77 18.08
C ASP A 52 6.59 0.60 17.61
N GLY A 53 5.75 1.23 18.42
CA GLY A 53 5.15 2.54 18.08
C GLY A 53 6.16 3.67 17.90
N GLY A 54 7.32 3.58 18.53
CA GLY A 54 8.43 4.52 18.35
C GLY A 54 9.09 4.44 16.97
N LYS A 55 8.81 3.37 16.22
CA LYS A 55 9.39 3.12 14.88
C LYS A 55 8.39 3.27 13.74
N ILE A 56 7.20 3.79 13.98
CA ILE A 56 6.18 3.97 12.94
C ILE A 56 6.71 4.82 11.78
N LYS A 57 7.43 5.89 12.08
CA LYS A 57 8.03 6.74 11.05
C LYS A 57 8.99 5.95 10.15
N LEU A 58 9.85 5.14 10.76
CA LEU A 58 10.79 4.27 10.03
C LEU A 58 10.06 3.24 9.18
N ALA A 59 8.95 2.69 9.68
CA ALA A 59 8.13 1.74 8.94
C ALA A 59 7.54 2.37 7.67
N HIS A 60 7.05 3.60 7.75
CA HIS A 60 6.55 4.34 6.59
C HIS A 60 7.65 4.73 5.61
N GLU A 61 8.82 5.13 6.11
CA GLU A 61 10.00 5.39 5.27
C GLU A 61 10.43 4.13 4.52
N TYR A 62 10.47 3.00 5.19
CA TYR A 62 10.74 1.69 4.59
C TYR A 62 9.73 1.38 3.48
N CYS A 63 8.45 1.56 3.75
CA CYS A 63 7.37 1.29 2.79
C CYS A 63 7.54 2.12 1.50
N ARG A 64 7.82 3.41 1.64
CA ARG A 64 8.09 4.29 0.48
C ARG A 64 9.34 3.87 -0.28
N ALA A 65 10.42 3.57 0.44
CA ALA A 65 11.68 3.14 -0.19
C ALA A 65 11.51 1.84 -0.97
N GLN A 66 10.80 0.86 -0.41
CA GLN A 66 10.49 -0.39 -1.10
C GLN A 66 9.63 -0.16 -2.35
N THR A 67 8.65 0.71 -2.27
CA THR A 67 7.81 1.07 -3.42
C THR A 67 8.67 1.64 -4.55
N GLU A 68 9.57 2.56 -4.24
CA GLU A 68 10.46 3.15 -5.24
C GLU A 68 11.42 2.13 -5.84
N VAL A 69 11.99 1.26 -5.01
CA VAL A 69 12.88 0.18 -5.50
C VAL A 69 12.18 -0.68 -6.54
N TRP A 70 10.93 -1.07 -6.30
CA TRP A 70 10.17 -1.87 -7.27
C TRP A 70 9.80 -1.09 -8.52
N MET A 71 9.51 0.20 -8.41
CA MET A 71 9.24 1.05 -9.56
C MET A 71 10.47 1.26 -10.46
N ARG A 72 11.66 1.28 -9.86
CA ARG A 72 12.94 1.50 -10.55
C ARG A 72 13.54 0.24 -11.17
N THR A 73 12.84 -0.86 -11.26
CA THR A 73 13.38 -2.12 -11.77
C THR A 73 13.73 -2.08 -13.27
N ASP A 74 14.05 -0.90 -13.80
CA ASP A 74 14.55 -0.71 -15.15
C ASP A 74 15.87 -1.45 -15.34
N GLY A 75 15.86 -2.53 -16.13
CA GLY A 75 17.03 -3.36 -16.38
C GLY A 75 17.09 -4.65 -15.55
N ALA A 76 16.29 -4.80 -14.52
CA ALA A 76 15.99 -6.13 -13.99
C ALA A 76 15.08 -6.84 -15.00
N GLN A 77 15.33 -8.13 -15.25
CA GLN A 77 14.54 -8.93 -16.18
C GLN A 77 13.09 -9.18 -15.70
N VAL A 78 12.60 -8.38 -14.73
CA VAL A 78 11.28 -8.49 -14.13
C VAL A 78 10.55 -7.17 -14.36
N ASN A 79 9.58 -7.19 -15.25
CA ASN A 79 8.67 -6.06 -15.41
C ASN A 79 7.65 -6.09 -14.27
N VAL A 80 7.74 -5.13 -13.36
CA VAL A 80 6.74 -4.95 -12.31
C VAL A 80 5.66 -4.02 -12.85
N ASP A 81 4.55 -4.61 -13.28
CA ASP A 81 3.42 -3.89 -13.85
C ASP A 81 2.37 -3.49 -12.80
N LYS A 82 2.41 -4.12 -11.63
CA LYS A 82 1.43 -3.90 -10.58
C LYS A 82 2.08 -3.85 -9.21
N ILE A 83 1.89 -2.72 -8.52
CA ILE A 83 2.30 -2.51 -7.13
C ILE A 83 1.06 -2.15 -6.32
N VAL A 84 0.91 -2.77 -5.16
CA VAL A 84 -0.18 -2.52 -4.22
C VAL A 84 0.42 -2.07 -2.90
N VAL A 85 0.13 -0.84 -2.50
CA VAL A 85 0.54 -0.30 -1.20
C VAL A 85 -0.69 -0.19 -0.32
N SER A 86 -0.71 -0.92 0.80
CA SER A 86 -1.82 -0.90 1.75
C SER A 86 -1.36 -0.39 3.11
N ASN A 87 -1.93 0.72 3.53
CA ASN A 87 -1.74 1.33 4.85
C ASN A 87 -3.03 2.02 5.26
N THR A 88 -3.09 2.54 6.46
CA THR A 88 -4.30 3.27 6.90
C THR A 88 -4.62 4.44 5.99
N PHE A 89 -3.62 5.23 5.61
CA PHE A 89 -3.77 6.38 4.70
C PHE A 89 -5.00 7.22 5.04
N THR A 90 -5.09 7.64 6.30
CA THR A 90 -6.25 8.39 6.78
C THR A 90 -6.33 9.79 6.17
N GLN A 91 -5.21 10.35 5.74
CA GLN A 91 -5.13 11.71 5.22
C GLN A 91 -4.40 11.78 3.88
N GLU A 92 -4.79 12.76 3.08
CA GLU A 92 -4.27 12.99 1.73
C GLU A 92 -2.74 13.11 1.70
N TRP A 93 -2.16 13.84 2.64
CA TRP A 93 -0.71 14.07 2.67
C TRP A 93 0.09 12.78 2.86
N GLU A 94 -0.50 11.75 3.46
CA GLU A 94 0.16 10.44 3.63
C GLU A 94 0.34 9.72 2.29
N MET A 95 -0.51 10.00 1.31
CA MET A 95 -0.46 9.41 -0.03
C MET A 95 0.42 10.18 -1.01
N GLU A 96 0.64 11.47 -0.77
CA GLU A 96 1.38 12.35 -1.68
C GLU A 96 2.74 11.81 -2.15
N PRO A 97 3.59 11.24 -1.29
CA PRO A 97 4.86 10.67 -1.74
C PRO A 97 4.68 9.57 -2.79
N TYR A 98 3.62 8.78 -2.67
CA TYR A 98 3.32 7.69 -3.61
C TYR A 98 2.79 8.21 -4.94
N PHE A 99 2.00 9.28 -4.94
CA PHE A 99 1.55 9.95 -6.15
C PHE A 99 2.72 10.52 -6.94
N LYS A 100 3.70 11.10 -6.24
CA LYS A 100 4.93 11.62 -6.85
C LYS A 100 5.76 10.50 -7.48
N LEU A 101 5.96 9.41 -6.76
CA LEU A 101 6.67 8.24 -7.28
C LEU A 101 5.99 7.66 -8.53
N ALA A 102 4.67 7.51 -8.48
CA ALA A 102 3.90 6.98 -9.61
C ALA A 102 4.06 7.87 -10.85
N LYS A 103 4.00 9.18 -10.68
CA LYS A 103 4.18 10.14 -11.77
C LYS A 103 5.60 10.05 -12.35
N GLU A 104 6.62 9.95 -11.49
CA GLU A 104 8.02 9.88 -11.90
C GLU A 104 8.32 8.62 -12.71
N TYR A 105 7.78 7.48 -12.30
CA TYR A 105 8.06 6.17 -12.91
C TYR A 105 6.97 5.68 -13.89
N GLY A 106 5.99 6.51 -14.20
CA GLY A 106 4.98 6.21 -15.21
C GLY A 106 3.90 5.21 -14.77
N TYR A 107 3.58 5.18 -13.49
CA TYR A 107 2.50 4.35 -12.95
C TYR A 107 1.18 5.11 -12.91
N LYS A 108 0.12 4.48 -13.41
CA LYS A 108 -1.25 4.97 -13.24
C LYS A 108 -1.72 4.60 -11.83
N THR A 109 -2.26 5.57 -11.09
CA THR A 109 -2.64 5.36 -9.69
C THR A 109 -4.14 5.25 -9.52
N PHE A 110 -4.56 4.24 -8.77
CA PHE A 110 -5.93 4.10 -8.27
C PHE A 110 -5.89 4.06 -6.74
N THR A 111 -6.81 4.76 -6.10
CA THR A 111 -7.00 4.71 -4.66
C THR A 111 -8.30 3.98 -4.34
N LEU A 112 -8.24 3.08 -3.37
CA LEU A 112 -9.35 2.24 -2.95
C LEU A 112 -9.53 2.34 -1.44
N ILE A 113 -10.74 2.53 -0.99
CA ILE A 113 -11.07 2.55 0.44
C ILE A 113 -11.74 1.24 0.79
N VAL A 114 -11.18 0.53 1.78
CA VAL A 114 -11.73 -0.73 2.27
C VAL A 114 -12.43 -0.49 3.61
N GLU A 115 -13.71 -0.81 3.66
CA GLU A 115 -14.53 -0.73 4.85
C GLU A 115 -14.76 -2.11 5.44
N ASN A 116 -14.81 -2.21 6.78
CA ASN A 116 -15.18 -3.45 7.43
C ASN A 116 -16.70 -3.64 7.43
N ARG A 117 -17.23 -4.23 6.36
CA ARG A 117 -18.62 -4.68 6.26
C ARG A 117 -18.75 -6.21 6.33
N HIS A 118 -17.62 -6.90 6.47
CA HIS A 118 -17.51 -8.37 6.46
C HIS A 118 -17.41 -8.98 7.85
N GLY A 119 -17.40 -8.18 8.93
CA GLY A 119 -17.32 -8.65 10.32
C GLY A 119 -15.94 -9.15 10.75
N GLY A 120 -14.87 -8.87 9.97
CA GLY A 120 -13.51 -9.25 10.36
C GLY A 120 -13.03 -8.52 11.62
N ILE A 121 -12.11 -9.15 12.33
CA ILE A 121 -11.55 -8.62 13.57
C ILE A 121 -10.22 -7.90 13.31
N ASN A 122 -9.88 -6.98 14.22
CA ASN A 122 -8.60 -6.28 14.24
C ASN A 122 -7.49 -7.24 14.70
N GLN A 123 -6.74 -7.82 13.76
CA GLN A 123 -5.72 -8.83 14.03
C GLN A 123 -4.48 -8.29 14.74
N HIS A 124 -4.20 -6.98 14.63
CA HIS A 124 -3.05 -6.35 15.27
C HIS A 124 -3.34 -5.85 16.69
N GLY A 125 -4.56 -6.04 17.19
CA GLY A 125 -4.94 -5.66 18.55
C GLY A 125 -4.87 -4.15 18.81
N VAL A 126 -5.08 -3.31 17.80
CA VAL A 126 -5.09 -1.86 17.96
C VAL A 126 -6.24 -1.47 18.91
N PRO A 127 -5.99 -0.66 19.96
CA PRO A 127 -7.02 -0.26 20.92
C PRO A 127 -8.20 0.45 20.26
N GLU A 128 -9.39 0.25 20.78
CA GLU A 128 -10.64 0.80 20.26
C GLU A 128 -10.61 2.35 20.15
N ASP A 129 -10.02 3.02 21.15
CA ASP A 129 -9.86 4.48 21.14
C ASP A 129 -9.00 4.97 19.98
N LYS A 130 -7.94 4.23 19.62
CA LYS A 130 -7.08 4.51 18.47
C LYS A 130 -7.84 4.33 17.16
N ILE A 131 -8.65 3.28 17.04
CA ILE A 131 -9.51 3.04 15.88
C ILE A 131 -10.49 4.17 15.69
N LYS A 132 -11.11 4.65 16.78
CA LYS A 132 -12.04 5.78 16.74
C LYS A 132 -11.36 7.06 16.26
N ILE A 133 -10.14 7.33 16.70
CA ILE A 133 -9.33 8.46 16.23
C ILE A 133 -9.08 8.34 14.74
N MET A 134 -8.72 7.16 14.24
CA MET A 134 -8.50 6.92 12.81
C MET A 134 -9.76 7.18 12.00
N LYS A 135 -10.94 6.73 12.46
CA LYS A 135 -12.22 6.98 11.80
C LYS A 135 -12.51 8.47 11.68
N ASN A 136 -12.29 9.21 12.77
CA ASN A 136 -12.62 10.65 12.84
C ASN A 136 -11.73 11.50 11.94
N ARG A 137 -10.46 11.13 11.74
CA ARG A 137 -9.53 11.87 10.89
C ARG A 137 -9.51 11.44 9.44
N PHE A 138 -10.24 10.37 9.08
CA PHE A 138 -10.20 9.79 7.74
C PHE A 138 -10.77 10.76 6.70
N GLU A 139 -9.93 11.19 5.77
CA GLU A 139 -10.30 12.12 4.70
C GLU A 139 -10.74 11.38 3.45
N ILE A 140 -11.86 11.81 2.88
CA ILE A 140 -12.35 11.32 1.59
C ILE A 140 -12.50 12.54 0.68
N LYS A 141 -11.68 12.61 -0.36
CA LYS A 141 -11.72 13.66 -1.37
C LYS A 141 -11.94 13.00 -2.73
N LEU A 142 -13.04 13.32 -3.36
CA LEU A 142 -13.39 12.80 -4.67
C LEU A 142 -13.01 13.77 -5.78
#